data_d81065b7f1cce6778c514d89e303da44
#
_entry.id   d81065b7f1cce6778c514d89e303da44
#
_cell.length_a   1.000
_cell.length_b   1.000
_cell.length_c   1.000
_cell.angle_alpha   90.00
_cell.angle_beta   90.00
_cell.angle_gamma   90.00
#
_symmetry.space_group_name_H-M   'P 1'
#
loop_
_entity.id
_entity.type
_entity.pdbx_description
1 polymer ?
#
loop_
_entity_poly.entity_id
_entity_poly.type
_entity_poly.pdbx_seq_one_letter_code
_entity_poly.pdbx_strand_id
1 'polypeptide(L)'
;MYTAIFGMFSFVWFGWAQENPRKNWRKYIGVASGIALLVCLIGVYLSLTHWNSATILSEKDTFTNYLIVFYTEFIIAGLGAVLLIKKKKKAYVAPWVAFIVGTHFFWLVNIFKDPSLYILAVLMIGIAILSPWLSKNWTLPTVRSLV
;
A
#
# COMPACT_ATOMS: atom_id res chain seq x y z
N MET A 1 13.95 0.29 -11.21
CA MET A 1 12.58 -0.21 -11.36
C MET A 1 11.83 -0.26 -10.02
N TYR A 2 12.39 -0.84 -8.95
CA TYR A 2 11.74 -0.90 -7.63
C TYR A 2 11.38 0.48 -7.07
N THR A 3 12.27 1.46 -7.16
CA THR A 3 12.06 2.83 -6.68
C THR A 3 10.81 3.47 -7.29
N ALA A 4 10.56 3.26 -8.58
CA ALA A 4 9.38 3.76 -9.27
C ALA A 4 8.10 3.13 -8.72
N ILE A 5 8.10 1.79 -8.58
CA ILE A 5 6.95 1.02 -8.10
C ILE A 5 6.61 1.41 -6.65
N PHE A 6 7.60 1.39 -5.75
CA PHE A 6 7.38 1.75 -4.35
C PHE A 6 7.00 3.23 -4.17
N GLY A 7 7.59 4.13 -4.98
CA GLY A 7 7.21 5.54 -5.00
C GLY A 7 5.74 5.74 -5.41
N MET A 8 5.30 5.04 -6.45
CA MET A 8 3.91 5.09 -6.91
C MET A 8 2.94 4.56 -5.85
N PHE A 9 3.21 3.39 -5.27
CA PHE A 9 2.37 2.85 -4.21
C PHE A 9 2.32 3.75 -2.98
N SER A 10 3.46 4.32 -2.56
CA SER A 10 3.50 5.27 -1.45
C SER A 10 2.65 6.51 -1.75
N PHE A 11 2.73 7.04 -2.98
CA PHE A 11 1.88 8.16 -3.40
C PHE A 11 0.39 7.83 -3.32
N VAL A 12 -0.01 6.65 -3.80
CA VAL A 12 -1.42 6.19 -3.73
C VAL A 12 -1.88 6.05 -2.27
N TRP A 13 -1.06 5.45 -1.39
CA TRP A 13 -1.38 5.30 0.03
C TRP A 13 -1.51 6.64 0.75
N PHE A 14 -0.59 7.58 0.52
CA PHE A 14 -0.70 8.93 1.08
C PHE A 14 -1.89 9.70 0.50
N GLY A 15 -2.22 9.49 -0.80
CA GLY A 15 -3.43 10.04 -1.41
C GLY A 15 -4.69 9.53 -0.70
N TRP A 16 -4.76 8.23 -0.44
CA TRP A 16 -5.88 7.62 0.28
C TRP A 16 -5.96 8.10 1.74
N ALA A 17 -4.83 8.25 2.41
CA ALA A 17 -4.78 8.80 3.77
C ALA A 17 -5.32 10.23 3.88
N GLN A 18 -5.42 10.96 2.75
CA GLN A 18 -5.99 12.31 2.70
C GLN A 18 -7.53 12.33 2.64
N GLU A 19 -8.21 11.20 2.51
CA GLU A 19 -9.66 11.16 2.39
C GLU A 19 -10.37 11.73 3.64
N ASN A 20 -9.85 11.44 4.84
CA ASN A 20 -10.41 12.00 6.09
C ASN A 20 -9.36 12.20 7.21
N PRO A 21 -8.32 13.01 6.98
CA PRO A 21 -7.26 13.20 7.96
C PRO A 21 -7.67 14.21 9.03
N ARG A 22 -7.07 14.10 10.21
CA ARG A 22 -7.13 15.17 11.21
C ARG A 22 -6.56 16.46 10.61
N LYS A 23 -7.17 17.62 10.91
CA LYS A 23 -6.78 18.93 10.35
C LYS A 23 -5.28 19.21 10.44
N ASN A 24 -4.64 18.86 11.57
CA ASN A 24 -3.21 19.07 11.78
C ASN A 24 -2.30 18.13 10.97
N TRP A 25 -2.80 16.95 10.56
CA TRP A 25 -2.02 15.94 9.82
C TRP A 25 -2.05 16.15 8.32
N ARG A 26 -3.03 16.88 7.82
CA ARG A 26 -3.25 17.09 6.38
C ARG A 26 -2.02 17.65 5.67
N LYS A 27 -1.32 18.61 6.30
CA LYS A 27 -0.09 19.20 5.76
C LYS A 27 1.04 18.16 5.65
N TYR A 28 1.25 17.38 6.71
CA TYR A 28 2.31 16.35 6.74
C TYR A 28 2.05 15.23 5.73
N ILE A 29 0.81 14.77 5.61
CA ILE A 29 0.42 13.76 4.61
C ILE A 29 0.59 14.32 3.20
N GLY A 30 0.25 15.59 2.96
CA GLY A 30 0.46 16.24 1.68
C GLY A 30 1.94 16.33 1.29
N VAL A 31 2.81 16.71 2.23
CA VAL A 31 4.26 16.75 2.03
C VAL A 31 4.79 15.34 1.75
N ALA A 32 4.39 14.34 2.53
CA ALA A 32 4.79 12.95 2.32
C ALA A 32 4.35 12.42 0.95
N SER A 33 3.13 12.77 0.51
CA SER A 33 2.63 12.44 -0.83
C SER A 33 3.48 13.08 -1.93
N GLY A 34 3.86 14.36 -1.76
CA GLY A 34 4.76 15.06 -2.69
C GLY A 34 6.14 14.41 -2.79
N ILE A 35 6.73 14.03 -1.65
CA ILE A 35 8.00 13.30 -1.61
C ILE A 35 7.87 11.95 -2.31
N ALA A 36 6.81 11.20 -2.05
CA ALA A 36 6.56 9.91 -2.71
C ALA A 36 6.45 10.04 -4.23
N LEU A 37 5.79 11.09 -4.72
CA LEU A 37 5.71 11.41 -6.14
C LEU A 37 7.09 11.71 -6.73
N LEU A 38 7.92 12.51 -6.05
CA LEU A 38 9.28 12.81 -6.49
C LEU A 38 10.13 11.54 -6.57
N VAL A 39 10.05 10.67 -5.54
CA VAL A 39 10.74 9.37 -5.54
C VAL A 39 10.28 8.50 -6.70
N CYS A 40 8.98 8.47 -6.99
CA CYS A 40 8.42 7.78 -8.15
C CYS A 40 9.01 8.30 -9.47
N LEU A 41 9.02 9.61 -9.69
CA LEU A 41 9.54 10.23 -10.90
C LEU A 41 11.04 9.97 -11.09
N ILE A 42 11.83 10.08 -10.02
CA ILE A 42 13.26 9.73 -10.04
C ILE A 42 13.42 8.24 -10.38
N GLY A 43 12.62 7.38 -9.79
CA GLY A 43 12.63 5.94 -10.06
C GLY A 43 12.29 5.62 -11.51
N VAL A 44 11.32 6.30 -12.11
CA VAL A 44 10.97 6.18 -13.53
C VAL A 44 12.13 6.63 -14.40
N TYR A 45 12.70 7.81 -14.12
CA TYR A 45 13.85 8.32 -14.85
C TYR A 45 15.04 7.34 -14.84
N LEU A 46 15.41 6.84 -13.65
CA LEU A 46 16.47 5.85 -13.50
C LEU A 46 16.14 4.54 -14.23
N SER A 47 14.88 4.12 -14.25
CA SER A 47 14.45 2.91 -14.94
C SER A 47 14.55 3.06 -16.46
N LEU A 48 14.26 4.23 -17.00
CA LEU A 48 14.37 4.53 -18.42
C LEU A 48 15.83 4.63 -18.88
N THR A 49 16.68 5.27 -18.07
CA THR A 49 18.10 5.44 -18.40
C THR A 49 18.91 4.15 -18.31
N HIS A 50 18.47 3.20 -17.45
CA HIS A 50 19.10 1.90 -17.24
C HIS A 50 18.25 0.74 -17.75
N TRP A 51 17.45 0.97 -18.79
CA TRP A 51 16.50 -0.02 -19.33
C TRP A 51 17.17 -1.34 -19.75
N ASN A 52 18.39 -1.28 -20.25
CA ASN A 52 19.16 -2.44 -20.69
C ASN A 52 19.90 -3.17 -19.56
N SER A 53 19.77 -2.71 -18.31
CA SER A 53 20.40 -3.40 -17.17
C SER A 53 19.63 -4.68 -16.87
N ALA A 54 20.35 -5.80 -16.73
CA ALA A 54 19.75 -7.05 -16.30
C ALA A 54 19.10 -6.89 -14.91
N THR A 55 17.81 -7.20 -14.82
CA THR A 55 17.06 -7.20 -13.56
C THR A 55 16.61 -8.62 -13.24
N ILE A 56 16.29 -8.90 -11.99
CA ILE A 56 15.74 -10.21 -11.57
C ILE A 56 14.48 -10.55 -12.38
N LEU A 57 13.70 -9.54 -12.76
CA LEU A 57 12.49 -9.70 -13.61
C LEU A 57 12.80 -9.87 -15.10
N SER A 58 14.07 -9.87 -15.53
CA SER A 58 14.44 -10.15 -16.92
C SER A 58 14.31 -11.66 -17.25
N GLU A 59 14.28 -12.51 -16.24
CA GLU A 59 14.02 -13.93 -16.39
C GLU A 59 12.52 -14.16 -16.57
N LYS A 60 12.15 -14.82 -17.68
CA LYS A 60 10.76 -14.99 -18.11
C LYS A 60 9.90 -15.69 -17.05
N ASP A 61 10.43 -16.71 -16.40
CA ASP A 61 9.69 -17.49 -15.40
C ASP A 61 9.44 -16.66 -14.13
N THR A 62 10.44 -15.91 -13.69
CA THR A 62 10.34 -14.99 -12.55
C THR A 62 9.34 -13.87 -12.83
N PHE A 63 9.37 -13.29 -14.02
CA PHE A 63 8.42 -12.27 -14.42
C PHE A 63 6.98 -12.80 -14.50
N THR A 64 6.78 -14.00 -15.07
CA THR A 64 5.46 -14.64 -15.15
C THR A 64 4.90 -14.92 -13.75
N ASN A 65 5.70 -15.46 -12.83
CA ASN A 65 5.31 -15.70 -11.45
C ASN A 65 4.93 -14.39 -10.73
N TYR A 66 5.72 -13.34 -10.93
CA TYR A 66 5.40 -12.02 -10.39
C TYR A 66 4.04 -11.51 -10.89
N LEU A 67 3.76 -11.62 -12.19
CA LEU A 67 2.48 -11.19 -12.76
C LEU A 67 1.30 -12.00 -12.22
N ILE A 68 1.43 -13.32 -12.10
CA ILE A 68 0.36 -14.18 -11.56
C ILE A 68 0.02 -13.76 -10.14
N VAL A 69 1.03 -13.55 -9.29
CA VAL A 69 0.83 -13.15 -7.90
C VAL A 69 0.22 -11.75 -7.83
N PHE A 70 0.71 -10.80 -8.64
CA PHE A 70 0.19 -9.44 -8.72
C PHE A 70 -1.29 -9.40 -9.12
N TYR A 71 -1.68 -10.10 -10.19
CA TYR A 71 -3.07 -10.11 -10.63
C TYR A 71 -3.99 -10.83 -9.62
N THR A 72 -3.52 -11.93 -9.03
CA THR A 72 -4.28 -12.65 -8.00
C THR A 72 -4.54 -11.74 -6.79
N GLU A 73 -3.53 -11.03 -6.32
CA GLU A 73 -3.65 -10.04 -5.26
C GLU A 73 -4.67 -8.97 -5.60
N PHE A 74 -4.54 -8.38 -6.80
CA PHE A 74 -5.41 -7.29 -7.23
C PHE A 74 -6.88 -7.72 -7.28
N ILE A 75 -7.15 -8.94 -7.76
CA ILE A 75 -8.49 -9.53 -7.80
C ILE A 75 -9.03 -9.75 -6.38
N ILE A 76 -8.24 -10.36 -5.48
CA ILE A 76 -8.66 -10.65 -4.10
C ILE A 76 -8.91 -9.33 -3.33
N ALA A 77 -8.00 -8.37 -3.44
CA ALA A 77 -8.14 -7.06 -2.80
C ALA A 77 -9.38 -6.33 -3.32
N GLY A 78 -9.58 -6.32 -4.63
CA GLY A 78 -10.72 -5.67 -5.27
C GLY A 78 -12.06 -6.32 -4.91
N LEU A 79 -12.17 -7.64 -5.00
CA LEU A 79 -13.40 -8.36 -4.63
C LEU A 79 -13.75 -8.15 -3.16
N GLY A 80 -12.76 -8.24 -2.26
CA GLY A 80 -12.98 -7.99 -0.84
C GLY A 80 -13.41 -6.54 -0.56
N ALA A 81 -12.78 -5.57 -1.22
CA ALA A 81 -13.18 -4.17 -1.11
C ALA A 81 -14.63 -3.93 -1.56
N VAL A 82 -15.02 -4.48 -2.71
CA VAL A 82 -16.42 -4.39 -3.23
C VAL A 82 -17.41 -5.03 -2.25
N LEU A 83 -17.08 -6.21 -1.70
CA LEU A 83 -17.93 -6.88 -0.70
C LEU A 83 -18.08 -6.06 0.58
N LEU A 84 -17.00 -5.44 1.07
CA LEU A 84 -17.02 -4.58 2.25
C LEU A 84 -17.86 -3.32 2.01
N ILE A 85 -17.74 -2.72 0.82
CA ILE A 85 -18.55 -1.55 0.44
C ILE A 85 -20.02 -1.92 0.37
N LYS A 86 -20.39 -3.05 -0.29
CA LYS A 86 -21.78 -3.56 -0.35
C LYS A 86 -22.35 -3.83 1.05
N LYS A 87 -21.53 -4.35 1.96
CA LYS A 87 -21.92 -4.57 3.37
C LYS A 87 -21.92 -3.29 4.22
N LYS A 88 -21.75 -2.10 3.63
CA LYS A 88 -21.67 -0.80 4.31
C LYS A 88 -20.53 -0.70 5.35
N LYS A 89 -19.49 -1.52 5.21
CA LYS A 89 -18.32 -1.57 6.08
C LYS A 89 -17.11 -0.86 5.45
N LYS A 90 -17.30 0.34 4.91
CA LYS A 90 -16.25 1.10 4.21
C LYS A 90 -14.98 1.31 5.03
N ALA A 91 -15.10 1.46 6.35
CA ALA A 91 -13.95 1.65 7.25
C ALA A 91 -12.96 0.47 7.24
N TYR A 92 -13.39 -0.72 6.83
CA TYR A 92 -12.54 -1.92 6.77
C TYR A 92 -11.86 -2.12 5.41
N VAL A 93 -12.16 -1.29 4.41
CA VAL A 93 -11.59 -1.42 3.06
C VAL A 93 -10.08 -1.19 3.08
N ALA A 94 -9.62 -0.10 3.70
CA ALA A 94 -8.18 0.20 3.79
C ALA A 94 -7.41 -0.87 4.59
N PRO A 95 -7.86 -1.32 5.79
CA PRO A 95 -7.26 -2.46 6.49
C PRO A 95 -7.22 -3.74 5.66
N TRP A 96 -8.29 -4.05 4.92
CA TRP A 96 -8.35 -5.23 4.05
C TRP A 96 -7.28 -5.18 2.97
N VAL A 97 -7.21 -4.07 2.23
CA VAL A 97 -6.20 -3.89 1.17
C VAL A 97 -4.80 -3.94 1.75
N ALA A 98 -4.55 -3.27 2.89
CA ALA A 98 -3.25 -3.32 3.57
C ALA A 98 -2.86 -4.73 4.00
N PHE A 99 -3.82 -5.55 4.44
CA PHE A 99 -3.59 -6.94 4.81
C PHE A 99 -3.19 -7.79 3.60
N ILE A 100 -3.91 -7.66 2.49
CA ILE A 100 -3.61 -8.41 1.25
C ILE A 100 -2.23 -8.00 0.71
N VAL A 101 -1.95 -6.70 0.60
CA VAL A 101 -0.65 -6.18 0.15
C VAL A 101 0.47 -6.64 1.09
N GLY A 102 0.26 -6.60 2.41
CA GLY A 102 1.23 -7.11 3.38
C GLY A 102 1.54 -8.59 3.19
N THR A 103 0.52 -9.41 2.92
CA THR A 103 0.69 -10.84 2.63
C THR A 103 1.47 -11.07 1.34
N HIS A 104 1.22 -10.24 0.32
CA HIS A 104 1.93 -10.30 -0.94
C HIS A 104 3.45 -10.07 -0.78
N PHE A 105 3.86 -9.19 0.13
CA PHE A 105 5.29 -8.95 0.38
C PHE A 105 6.04 -10.19 0.85
N PHE A 106 5.40 -11.11 1.58
CA PHE A 106 6.04 -12.38 1.93
C PHE A 106 6.41 -13.21 0.70
N TRP A 107 5.56 -13.17 -0.33
CA TRP A 107 5.85 -13.86 -1.58
C TRP A 107 6.96 -13.15 -2.38
N LEU A 108 6.95 -11.82 -2.39
CA LEU A 108 7.94 -11.02 -3.09
C LEU A 108 9.37 -11.21 -2.55
N VAL A 109 9.54 -11.55 -1.27
CA VAL A 109 10.86 -11.90 -0.73
C VAL A 109 11.51 -13.02 -1.53
N ASN A 110 10.74 -14.04 -1.92
CA ASN A 110 11.25 -15.17 -2.68
C ASN A 110 11.67 -14.77 -4.11
N ILE A 111 10.94 -13.82 -4.70
CA ILE A 111 11.21 -13.32 -6.06
C ILE A 111 12.42 -12.39 -6.05
N PHE A 112 12.45 -11.43 -5.12
CA PHE A 112 13.47 -10.39 -5.09
C PHE A 112 14.69 -10.74 -4.24
N LYS A 113 14.59 -11.81 -3.45
CA LYS A 113 15.65 -12.26 -2.51
C LYS A 113 16.10 -11.15 -1.55
N ASP A 114 15.16 -10.25 -1.21
CA ASP A 114 15.41 -9.11 -0.34
C ASP A 114 14.68 -9.32 1.00
N PRO A 115 15.43 -9.60 2.09
CA PRO A 115 14.84 -9.83 3.40
C PRO A 115 14.19 -8.60 4.02
N SER A 116 14.49 -7.39 3.54
CA SER A 116 13.84 -6.16 4.03
C SER A 116 12.33 -6.15 3.76
N LEU A 117 11.86 -6.88 2.76
CA LEU A 117 10.45 -7.05 2.45
C LEU A 117 9.67 -7.80 3.55
N TYR A 118 10.34 -8.64 4.36
CA TYR A 118 9.71 -9.25 5.53
C TYR A 118 9.30 -8.19 6.57
N ILE A 119 10.19 -7.22 6.81
CA ILE A 119 9.90 -6.13 7.75
C ILE A 119 8.69 -5.35 7.26
N LEU A 120 8.66 -5.03 5.98
CA LEU A 120 7.54 -4.31 5.36
C LEU A 120 6.24 -5.11 5.44
N ALA A 121 6.28 -6.41 5.16
CA ALA A 121 5.13 -7.31 5.27
C ALA A 121 4.55 -7.32 6.69
N VAL A 122 5.40 -7.52 7.70
CA VAL A 122 4.99 -7.56 9.11
C VAL A 122 4.41 -6.22 9.55
N LEU A 123 5.04 -5.10 9.17
CA LEU A 123 4.53 -3.76 9.48
C LEU A 123 3.15 -3.51 8.84
N MET A 124 2.99 -3.86 7.56
CA MET A 124 1.72 -3.67 6.85
C MET A 124 0.59 -4.50 7.46
N ILE A 125 0.85 -5.78 7.75
CA ILE A 125 -0.13 -6.66 8.41
C ILE A 125 -0.44 -6.19 9.82
N GLY A 126 0.58 -5.78 10.58
CA GLY A 126 0.41 -5.23 11.92
C GLY A 126 -0.50 -3.99 11.91
N ILE A 127 -0.25 -3.04 11.02
CA ILE A 127 -1.08 -1.85 10.84
C ILE A 127 -2.50 -2.23 10.41
N ALA A 128 -2.65 -3.19 9.48
CA ALA A 128 -3.95 -3.66 9.02
C ALA A 128 -4.80 -4.24 10.15
N ILE A 129 -4.20 -5.02 11.04
CA ILE A 129 -4.88 -5.64 12.20
C ILE A 129 -5.19 -4.60 13.28
N LEU A 130 -4.24 -3.70 13.58
CA LEU A 130 -4.39 -2.70 14.63
C LEU A 130 -5.33 -1.55 14.24
N SER A 131 -5.40 -1.21 12.95
CA SER A 131 -6.18 -0.09 12.45
C SER A 131 -7.66 -0.11 12.84
N PRO A 132 -8.42 -1.22 12.70
CA PRO A 132 -9.81 -1.28 13.14
C PRO A 132 -9.98 -1.13 14.66
N TRP A 133 -9.04 -1.67 15.42
CA TRP A 133 -9.07 -1.60 16.88
C TRP A 133 -8.78 -0.16 17.36
N LEU A 134 -7.75 0.48 16.80
CA LEU A 134 -7.44 1.88 17.06
C LEU A 134 -8.61 2.80 16.65
N SER A 135 -9.17 2.60 15.49
CA SER A 135 -10.31 3.39 15.00
C SER A 135 -11.51 3.32 15.96
N LYS A 136 -11.81 2.12 16.51
CA LYS A 136 -12.90 1.92 17.46
C LYS A 136 -12.64 2.61 18.80
N ASN A 137 -11.39 2.60 19.28
CA ASN A 137 -11.02 3.19 20.58
C ASN A 137 -10.73 4.70 20.50
N TRP A 138 -10.47 5.22 19.29
CA TRP A 138 -10.14 6.62 19.04
C TRP A 138 -11.32 7.42 18.46
N THR A 139 -12.50 6.83 18.30
CA THR A 139 -13.73 7.60 18.20
C THR A 139 -13.97 8.23 19.58
N LEU A 140 -13.25 9.31 19.84
CA LEU A 140 -13.54 10.21 20.95
C LEU A 140 -15.04 10.52 20.93
N PRO A 141 -15.71 10.61 22.09
CA PRO A 141 -17.08 11.06 22.19
C PRO A 141 -17.14 12.48 21.62
N THR A 142 -17.34 12.58 20.33
CA THR A 142 -17.50 13.85 19.65
C THR A 142 -18.94 14.24 19.84
N VAL A 143 -19.15 15.16 20.82
CA VAL A 143 -20.27 16.10 20.83
C VAL A 143 -21.65 15.46 20.56
N ARG A 144 -22.10 14.63 21.50
CA ARG A 144 -23.53 14.27 21.60
C ARG A 144 -24.21 14.93 22.79
N SER A 145 -23.66 16.03 23.28
CA SER A 145 -24.21 16.74 24.42
C SER A 145 -24.11 18.27 24.28
N LEU A 146 -24.51 18.79 23.14
CA LEU A 146 -24.84 20.20 22.99
C LEU A 146 -25.85 20.40 21.86
N VAL A 147 -27.04 19.85 22.03
CA VAL A 147 -28.32 20.38 21.49
C VAL A 147 -29.42 19.92 22.47
#